data_fac39ca3ffcb0614b902deec0e264371
#
_entry.id   fac39ca3ffcb0614b902deec0e264371
#
_cell.length_a   1.000
_cell.length_b   1.000
_cell.length_c   1.000
_cell.angle_alpha   90.00
_cell.angle_beta   90.00
_cell.angle_gamma   90.00
#
_symmetry.space_group_name_H-M   'P 1'
#
loop_
_entity.id
_entity.type
_entity.pdbx_description
1 polymer ?
#
loop_
_entity_poly.entity_id
_entity_poly.type
_entity_poly.pdbx_seq_one_letter_code
_entity_poly.pdbx_strand_id
1 'polypeptide(L)'
;MAFQFHFEWESSKARQNARKHRVTFERGATVFLDPNALSLFDEQHSEEEERWITLGLDQTGALLVISHTYREEAENIARVRLI
;
A
#
# COMPACT_ATOMS: atom_id res chain seq x y z
N MET A 1 -14.40 15.79 -6.22
CA MET A 1 -14.08 14.61 -7.04
C MET A 1 -13.44 13.54 -6.16
N ALA A 2 -13.79 12.31 -6.39
CA ALA A 2 -13.22 11.21 -5.64
C ALA A 2 -11.80 10.91 -6.13
N PHE A 3 -10.89 10.67 -5.20
CA PHE A 3 -9.55 10.21 -5.50
C PHE A 3 -9.59 8.69 -5.67
N GLN A 4 -8.96 8.18 -6.72
CA GLN A 4 -8.96 6.75 -7.02
C GLN A 4 -7.57 6.17 -6.91
N PHE A 5 -7.46 5.00 -6.27
CA PHE A 5 -6.25 4.22 -6.22
C PHE A 5 -6.40 2.99 -7.12
N HIS A 6 -5.39 2.75 -7.95
CA HIS A 6 -5.27 1.51 -8.71
C HIS A 6 -4.17 0.69 -8.06
N PHE A 7 -4.55 -0.42 -7.44
CA PHE A 7 -3.60 -1.27 -6.73
C PHE A 7 -3.09 -2.39 -7.63
N GLU A 8 -1.82 -2.74 -7.45
CA GLU A 8 -1.23 -3.89 -8.12
C GLU A 8 -0.22 -4.56 -7.20
N TRP A 9 0.10 -5.81 -7.49
CA TRP A 9 1.13 -6.58 -6.78
C TRP A 9 1.48 -7.82 -7.57
N GLU A 10 2.65 -8.42 -7.23
CA GLU A 10 3.04 -9.71 -7.78
C GLU A 10 2.39 -10.84 -6.99
N SER A 11 1.85 -11.83 -7.69
CA SER A 11 1.17 -12.97 -7.04
C SER A 11 2.08 -13.74 -6.09
N SER A 12 3.35 -13.93 -6.47
CA SER A 12 4.31 -14.64 -5.61
C SER A 12 4.56 -13.89 -4.31
N LYS A 13 4.69 -12.57 -4.38
CA LYS A 13 4.89 -11.74 -3.20
C LYS A 13 3.64 -11.72 -2.32
N ALA A 14 2.46 -11.72 -2.94
CA ALA A 14 1.21 -11.79 -2.20
C ALA A 14 1.11 -13.09 -1.40
N ARG A 15 1.47 -14.22 -2.02
CA ARG A 15 1.46 -15.51 -1.33
C ARG A 15 2.46 -15.56 -0.19
N GLN A 16 3.69 -15.06 -0.41
CA GLN A 16 4.70 -15.00 0.63
C GLN A 16 4.26 -14.13 1.80
N ASN A 17 3.70 -12.98 1.50
CA ASN A 17 3.23 -12.05 2.52
C ASN A 17 2.10 -12.65 3.35
N ALA A 18 1.12 -13.28 2.69
CA ALA A 18 0.01 -13.93 3.38
C ALA A 18 0.49 -15.05 4.30
N ARG A 19 1.48 -15.83 3.84
CA ARG A 19 2.07 -16.92 4.63
C ARG A 19 2.87 -16.40 5.82
N LYS A 20 3.66 -15.35 5.61
CA LYS A 20 4.58 -14.83 6.61
C LYS A 20 3.88 -13.95 7.65
N HIS A 21 2.95 -13.12 7.21
CA HIS A 21 2.30 -12.11 8.06
C HIS A 21 0.81 -12.38 8.30
N ARG A 22 0.25 -13.37 7.60
CA ARG A 22 -1.18 -13.74 7.68
C ARG A 22 -2.11 -12.58 7.32
N VAL A 23 -1.62 -11.70 6.45
CA VAL A 23 -2.39 -10.57 5.94
C VAL A 23 -2.31 -10.60 4.42
N THR A 24 -3.45 -10.50 3.77
CA THR A 24 -3.50 -10.44 2.32
C THR A 24 -3.22 -9.02 1.83
N PHE A 25 -2.73 -8.89 0.61
CA PHE A 25 -2.55 -7.57 0.00
C PHE A 25 -3.90 -6.87 -0.23
N GLU A 26 -4.97 -7.65 -0.45
CA GLU A 26 -6.32 -7.10 -0.55
C GLU A 26 -6.71 -6.34 0.74
N ARG A 27 -6.43 -6.95 1.90
CA ARG A 27 -6.65 -6.25 3.18
C ARG A 27 -5.73 -5.06 3.33
N GLY A 28 -4.46 -5.20 2.91
CA GLY A 28 -3.50 -4.11 2.96
C GLY A 28 -3.96 -2.90 2.15
N ALA A 29 -4.55 -3.15 0.98
CA ALA A 29 -5.06 -2.09 0.13
C ALA A 29 -6.16 -1.27 0.82
N THR A 30 -6.94 -1.88 1.71
CA THR A 30 -8.03 -1.17 2.41
C THR A 30 -7.51 -0.13 3.40
N VAL A 31 -6.23 -0.20 3.79
CA VAL A 31 -5.60 0.82 4.65
C VAL A 31 -5.67 2.20 3.99
N PHE A 32 -5.62 2.25 2.66
CA PHE A 32 -5.66 3.51 1.93
C PHE A 32 -7.03 4.20 1.99
N LEU A 33 -8.05 3.51 2.51
CA LEU A 33 -9.37 4.10 2.77
C LEU A 33 -9.46 4.70 4.16
N ASP A 34 -8.50 4.44 5.03
CA ASP A 34 -8.48 5.02 6.37
C ASP A 34 -8.14 6.51 6.27
N PRO A 35 -9.05 7.42 6.66
CA PRO A 35 -8.80 8.86 6.57
C PRO A 35 -7.67 9.33 7.48
N ASN A 36 -7.28 8.52 8.46
CA ASN A 36 -6.20 8.84 9.40
C ASN A 36 -4.89 8.13 9.06
N ALA A 37 -4.83 7.43 7.91
CA ALA A 37 -3.61 6.75 7.50
C ALA A 37 -2.47 7.76 7.32
N LEU A 38 -1.28 7.34 7.74
CA LEU A 38 -0.08 8.16 7.65
C LEU A 38 0.91 7.51 6.67
N SER A 39 1.38 8.28 5.70
CA SER A 39 2.36 7.80 4.73
C SER A 39 3.69 8.51 4.92
N LEU A 40 4.76 7.73 4.97
CA LEU A 40 6.11 8.21 5.14
C LEU A 40 6.99 7.73 3.99
N PHE A 41 7.87 8.61 3.51
CA PHE A 41 8.82 8.24 2.47
C PHE A 41 9.87 7.29 3.07
N ASP A 42 10.10 6.15 2.40
CA ASP A 42 11.09 5.17 2.83
C ASP A 42 12.41 5.43 2.12
N GLU A 43 13.21 6.31 2.69
CA GLU A 43 14.47 6.74 2.11
C GLU A 43 15.46 5.60 1.91
N GLN A 44 15.49 4.65 2.85
CA GLN A 44 16.45 3.53 2.81
C GLN A 44 16.21 2.56 1.67
N HIS A 45 14.98 2.46 1.18
CA HIS A 45 14.60 1.50 0.15
C HIS A 45 14.18 2.16 -1.16
N SER A 46 14.61 3.40 -1.39
CA SER A 46 14.21 4.19 -2.55
C SER A 46 15.33 4.40 -3.58
N GLU A 47 16.31 3.51 -3.63
CA GLU A 47 17.45 3.64 -4.55
C GLU A 47 17.03 3.54 -6.02
N GLU A 48 16.22 2.55 -6.37
CA GLU A 48 15.81 2.31 -7.75
C GLU A 48 14.45 2.92 -8.07
N GLU A 49 13.55 2.94 -7.08
CA GLU A 49 12.23 3.54 -7.22
C GLU A 49 11.79 4.08 -5.88
N GLU A 50 10.98 5.11 -5.90
CA GLU A 50 10.47 5.69 -4.67
C GLU A 50 9.56 4.72 -3.95
N ARG A 51 9.88 4.45 -2.70
CA ARG A 51 9.07 3.59 -1.82
C ARG A 51 8.56 4.38 -0.65
N TRP A 52 7.38 3.99 -0.22
CA TRP A 52 6.66 4.61 0.88
C TRP A 52 6.20 3.55 1.86
N ILE A 53 5.94 3.99 3.08
CA ILE A 53 5.34 3.15 4.11
C ILE A 53 4.08 3.86 4.56
N THR A 54 2.96 3.15 4.53
CA THR A 54 1.70 3.69 5.01
C THR A 54 1.23 2.89 6.21
N LEU A 55 0.89 3.61 7.28
CA LEU A 55 0.33 3.03 8.50
C LEU A 55 -1.14 3.42 8.58
N GLY A 56 -1.98 2.47 8.88
CA GLY A 56 -3.39 2.76 9.04
C GLY A 56 -4.18 1.50 9.38
N LEU A 57 -5.47 1.69 9.60
CA LEU A 57 -6.37 0.59 9.92
C LEU A 57 -6.90 -0.03 8.64
N ASP A 58 -6.89 -1.36 8.58
CA ASP A 58 -7.54 -2.07 7.49
C ASP A 58 -9.07 -2.12 7.73
N GLN A 59 -9.80 -2.78 6.83
CA GLN A 59 -11.25 -2.87 6.92
C GLN A 59 -11.74 -3.64 8.15
N THR A 60 -10.85 -4.41 8.79
CA THR A 60 -11.20 -5.14 10.02
C THR A 60 -10.87 -4.37 11.28
N GLY A 61 -10.28 -3.18 11.14
CA GLY A 61 -9.83 -2.37 12.26
C GLY A 61 -8.44 -2.72 12.77
N ALA A 62 -7.70 -3.58 12.07
CA ALA A 62 -6.34 -3.92 12.44
C ALA A 62 -5.36 -2.87 11.91
N LEU A 63 -4.41 -2.47 12.76
CA LEU A 63 -3.35 -1.54 12.35
C LEU A 63 -2.32 -2.28 11.52
N LEU A 64 -2.11 -1.83 10.28
CA LEU A 64 -1.16 -2.44 9.36
C LEU A 64 -0.10 -1.43 8.92
N VAL A 65 1.05 -1.96 8.56
CA VAL A 65 2.17 -1.20 7.98
C VAL A 65 2.39 -1.74 6.58
N ILE A 66 2.22 -0.89 5.58
CA ILE A 66 2.24 -1.30 4.18
C ILE A 66 3.41 -0.64 3.45
N SER A 67 4.31 -1.45 2.89
CA SER A 67 5.35 -0.97 1.99
C SER A 67 4.81 -0.95 0.57
N HIS A 68 5.01 0.16 -0.14
CA HIS A 68 4.43 0.30 -1.47
C HIS A 68 5.14 1.37 -2.28
N THR A 69 4.89 1.37 -3.59
CA THR A 69 5.23 2.48 -4.45
C THR A 69 4.03 3.41 -4.58
N TYR A 70 4.25 4.59 -5.12
CA TYR A 70 3.19 5.55 -5.37
C TYR A 70 3.53 6.32 -6.63
N ARG A 71 2.59 6.40 -7.56
CA ARG A 71 2.77 7.18 -8.78
C ARG A 71 1.45 7.77 -9.22
N GLU A 72 1.41 9.08 -9.42
CA GLU A 72 0.26 9.71 -10.02
C GLU A 72 0.21 9.38 -11.51
N GLU A 73 -0.92 8.86 -11.97
CA GLU A 73 -1.14 8.54 -13.38
C GLU A 73 -1.91 9.64 -14.09
N ALA A 74 -2.85 10.26 -13.37
CA ALA A 74 -3.68 11.33 -13.90
C ALA A 74 -4.21 12.12 -12.71
N GLU A 75 -4.93 13.20 -12.97
CA GLU A 75 -5.58 13.97 -11.92
C GLU A 75 -6.50 13.07 -11.11
N ASN A 76 -6.29 13.01 -9.80
CA ASN A 76 -7.07 12.22 -8.86
C ASN A 76 -6.97 10.69 -9.07
N ILE A 77 -5.95 10.21 -9.79
CA ILE A 77 -5.71 8.78 -9.98
C ILE A 77 -4.26 8.47 -9.64
N ALA A 78 -4.06 7.52 -8.74
CA ALA A 78 -2.72 7.07 -8.35
C ALA A 78 -2.62 5.55 -8.49
N ARG A 79 -1.47 5.10 -8.96
CA ARG A 79 -1.14 3.68 -8.99
C ARG A 79 -0.26 3.35 -7.80
N VAL A 80 -0.65 2.32 -7.08
CA VAL A 80 0.03 1.88 -5.86
C VAL A 80 0.36 0.40 -6.00
N ARG A 81 1.65 0.06 -5.97
CA ARG A 81 2.07 -1.34 -5.98
C ARG A 81 2.47 -1.74 -4.57
N LEU A 82 1.78 -2.72 -4.01
CA LEU A 82 2.10 -3.27 -2.71
C LEU A 82 3.30 -4.21 -2.83
N ILE A 83 4.19 -4.14 -1.87
CA ILE A 83 5.46 -4.87 -1.90
C ILE A 83 5.54 -5.87 -0.76
#